data_9369ee349f41ac7081d7b5ee6b6b965c
#
_entry.id   9369ee349f41ac7081d7b5ee6b6b965c
#
_cell.length_a   1.000
_cell.length_b   1.000
_cell.length_c   1.000
_cell.angle_alpha   90.00
_cell.angle_beta   90.00
_cell.angle_gamma   90.00
#
_symmetry.space_group_name_H-M   'P 1'
#
loop_
_entity.id
_entity.type
_entity.pdbx_description
1 polymer ?
#
loop_
_entity_poly.entity_id
_entity_poly.type
_entity_poly.pdbx_seq_one_letter_code
_entity_poly.pdbx_strand_id
1 'polypeptide(L)'
;GITTVFDAVRVGSITSNTAAGYDKYARETVTKINKLVASQALKINHYIHLRAEICSETLIEEVDEFTHEDRLKMISIMDHTPGQRQFRDEGKLVEYLSNKNSMNDQEIAEHFQMLKSLQTNFAQIHRNHVKIKANSLNILLASHDDTTLEDVVCSAEDGCTLAEFPTTLEAAKFCREYRISIMMGTPNLVRGVSHSGNISARELASKG
;
A
#
# COMPACT_ATOMS: atom_id res chain seq x y z
N GLY A 1 -13.97 5.59 22.38
CA GLY A 1 -12.63 5.88 22.00
C GLY A 1 -11.99 4.76 21.19
N ILE A 2 -10.84 5.03 20.61
CA ILE A 2 -10.04 4.04 19.88
C ILE A 2 -9.44 3.07 20.89
N THR A 3 -9.59 1.76 20.64
CA THR A 3 -9.06 0.70 21.50
C THR A 3 -7.95 -0.10 20.82
N THR A 4 -7.90 -0.02 19.48
CA THR A 4 -6.97 -0.79 18.66
C THR A 4 -6.56 0.01 17.43
N VAL A 5 -5.29 -0.04 17.08
CA VAL A 5 -4.72 0.56 15.87
C VAL A 5 -3.86 -0.44 15.13
N PHE A 6 -3.74 -0.22 13.83
CA PHE A 6 -2.78 -0.89 12.97
C PHE A 6 -1.73 0.14 12.55
N ASP A 7 -0.51 -0.04 13.03
CA ASP A 7 0.60 0.84 12.70
C ASP A 7 1.12 0.44 11.31
N ALA A 8 0.83 1.28 10.33
CA ALA A 8 1.19 1.03 8.94
C ALA A 8 2.65 1.43 8.69
N VAL A 9 3.48 0.45 8.34
CA VAL A 9 4.88 0.65 7.98
C VAL A 9 5.15 0.12 6.58
N ARG A 10 5.86 0.90 5.77
CA ARG A 10 6.20 0.51 4.41
C ARG A 10 7.44 -0.38 4.41
N VAL A 11 7.39 -1.44 3.62
CA VAL A 11 8.49 -2.30 3.24
C VAL A 11 8.65 -2.31 1.72
N GLY A 12 9.85 -2.57 1.24
CA GLY A 12 10.22 -2.44 -0.17
C GLY A 12 10.83 -1.07 -0.44
N SER A 13 12.15 -1.01 -0.45
CA SER A 13 12.94 0.20 -0.65
C SER A 13 13.58 0.23 -2.02
N ILE A 14 13.87 1.44 -2.51
CA ILE A 14 14.65 1.69 -3.72
C ILE A 14 15.95 2.31 -3.25
N THR A 15 17.04 1.57 -3.36
CA THR A 15 18.36 1.94 -2.83
C THR A 15 19.32 2.45 -3.91
N SER A 16 19.05 2.11 -5.17
CA SER A 16 19.87 2.49 -6.32
C SER A 16 19.75 3.97 -6.71
N ASN A 17 18.68 4.65 -6.30
CA ASN A 17 18.46 6.08 -6.57
C ASN A 17 18.12 6.82 -5.27
N THR A 18 19.09 7.53 -4.71
CA THR A 18 18.96 8.26 -3.45
C THR A 18 18.02 9.46 -3.51
N ALA A 19 17.78 10.06 -4.69
CA ALA A 19 16.90 11.22 -4.84
C ALA A 19 15.41 10.85 -4.76
N ALA A 20 15.06 9.65 -5.18
CA ALA A 20 13.69 9.12 -5.16
C ALA A 20 13.56 7.87 -4.28
N GLY A 21 14.65 7.47 -3.62
CA GLY A 21 14.73 6.29 -2.79
C GLY A 21 13.96 6.44 -1.48
N TYR A 22 13.60 5.29 -0.94
CA TYR A 22 13.05 5.20 0.40
C TYR A 22 13.96 4.31 1.22
N ASP A 23 14.43 4.85 2.34
CA ASP A 23 15.29 4.10 3.26
C ASP A 23 14.53 2.98 3.96
N LYS A 24 15.25 1.93 4.33
CA LYS A 24 14.75 0.86 5.18
C LYS A 24 14.53 1.40 6.60
N TYR A 25 13.29 1.49 7.06
CA TYR A 25 12.95 1.98 8.40
C TYR A 25 12.00 1.06 9.17
N ALA A 26 11.33 0.14 8.47
CA ALA A 26 10.22 -0.64 9.00
C ALA A 26 10.65 -1.48 10.21
N ARG A 27 11.75 -2.23 10.11
CA ARG A 27 12.24 -3.10 11.18
C ARG A 27 12.55 -2.34 12.48
N GLU A 28 13.24 -1.20 12.36
CA GLU A 28 13.54 -0.36 13.50
C GLU A 28 12.28 0.19 14.16
N THR A 29 11.34 0.69 13.35
CA THR A 29 10.07 1.24 13.83
C THR A 29 9.25 0.19 14.56
N VAL A 30 9.07 -1.01 13.98
CA VAL A 30 8.32 -2.11 14.60
C VAL A 30 9.00 -2.58 15.90
N THR A 31 10.32 -2.62 15.93
CA THR A 31 11.07 -2.95 17.16
C THR A 31 10.77 -1.95 18.27
N LYS A 32 10.71 -0.65 17.95
CA LYS A 32 10.36 0.40 18.92
C LYS A 32 8.91 0.26 19.41
N ILE A 33 7.96 0.02 18.51
CA ILE A 33 6.55 -0.20 18.86
C ILE A 33 6.42 -1.41 19.80
N ASN A 34 7.03 -2.54 19.46
CA ASN A 34 6.98 -3.76 20.27
C ASN A 34 7.57 -3.55 21.68
N LYS A 35 8.66 -2.78 21.80
CA LYS A 35 9.22 -2.40 23.10
C LYS A 35 8.25 -1.56 23.94
N LEU A 36 7.57 -0.59 23.31
CA LEU A 36 6.57 0.25 23.98
C LEU A 36 5.34 -0.55 24.43
N VAL A 37 4.90 -1.50 23.59
CA VAL A 37 3.80 -2.42 23.96
C VAL A 37 4.23 -3.30 25.13
N ALA A 38 5.40 -3.92 25.08
CA ALA A 38 5.92 -4.81 26.13
C ALA A 38 6.11 -4.08 27.47
N SER A 39 6.50 -2.81 27.46
CA SER A 39 6.63 -1.97 28.66
C SER A 39 5.30 -1.39 29.16
N GLN A 40 4.18 -1.72 28.52
CA GLN A 40 2.85 -1.17 28.83
C GLN A 40 2.78 0.37 28.79
N ALA A 41 3.66 1.00 28.02
CA ALA A 41 3.66 2.45 27.82
C ALA A 41 2.50 2.93 26.92
N LEU A 42 1.95 2.05 26.10
CA LEU A 42 0.82 2.33 25.21
C LEU A 42 -0.49 1.88 25.84
N LYS A 43 -1.51 2.74 25.78
CA LYS A 43 -2.82 2.52 26.43
C LYS A 43 -3.79 1.66 25.62
N ILE A 44 -3.52 1.48 24.32
CA ILE A 44 -4.38 0.75 23.37
C ILE A 44 -3.60 -0.37 22.70
N ASN A 45 -4.31 -1.27 22.03
CA ASN A 45 -3.65 -2.34 21.30
C ASN A 45 -3.02 -1.81 20.02
N HIS A 46 -1.76 -2.18 19.80
CA HIS A 46 -1.02 -1.88 18.58
C HIS A 46 -0.70 -3.17 17.84
N TYR A 47 -1.08 -3.24 16.57
CA TYR A 47 -0.74 -4.30 15.64
C TYR A 47 -0.02 -3.71 14.44
N ILE A 48 0.78 -4.53 13.77
CA ILE A 48 1.55 -4.08 12.62
C ILE A 48 0.80 -4.40 11.34
N HIS A 49 0.79 -3.41 10.45
CA HIS A 49 0.36 -3.50 9.07
C HIS A 49 1.55 -3.22 8.16
N LEU A 50 2.05 -4.23 7.45
CA LEU A 50 3.10 -4.02 6.44
C LEU A 50 2.46 -3.55 5.13
N ARG A 51 2.94 -2.42 4.62
CA ARG A 51 2.61 -1.90 3.31
C ARG A 51 3.72 -2.29 2.35
N ALA A 52 3.48 -3.36 1.57
CA ALA A 52 4.48 -4.00 0.73
C ALA A 52 4.50 -3.38 -0.68
N GLU A 53 5.52 -2.58 -0.97
CA GLU A 53 5.75 -1.98 -2.29
C GLU A 53 6.40 -3.00 -3.22
N ILE A 54 5.62 -3.61 -4.12
CA ILE A 54 6.10 -4.69 -4.99
C ILE A 54 7.05 -4.21 -6.10
N CYS A 55 7.00 -2.93 -6.44
CA CYS A 55 7.88 -2.30 -7.43
C CYS A 55 9.09 -1.66 -6.73
N SER A 56 9.87 -2.47 -6.05
CA SER A 56 11.02 -2.07 -5.24
C SER A 56 12.19 -3.05 -5.42
N GLU A 57 13.34 -2.76 -4.81
CA GLU A 57 14.54 -3.61 -4.92
C GLU A 57 14.65 -4.62 -3.77
N THR A 58 14.15 -4.28 -2.58
CA THR A 58 14.52 -4.95 -1.33
C THR A 58 13.34 -5.62 -0.61
N LEU A 59 12.17 -5.74 -1.26
CA LEU A 59 10.93 -6.15 -0.59
C LEU A 59 11.04 -7.51 0.09
N ILE A 60 11.60 -8.52 -0.58
CA ILE A 60 11.70 -9.87 -0.04
C ILE A 60 12.52 -9.88 1.25
N GLU A 61 13.69 -9.24 1.22
CA GLU A 61 14.56 -9.13 2.39
C GLU A 61 13.83 -8.47 3.56
N GLU A 62 13.18 -7.32 3.30
CA GLU A 62 12.51 -6.56 4.34
C GLU A 62 11.29 -7.29 4.92
N VAL A 63 10.49 -7.95 4.09
CA VAL A 63 9.32 -8.72 4.55
C VAL A 63 9.76 -9.94 5.38
N ASP A 64 10.86 -10.58 5.02
CA ASP A 64 11.35 -11.77 5.72
C ASP A 64 11.91 -11.49 7.12
N GLU A 65 12.23 -10.23 7.41
CA GLU A 65 12.59 -9.81 8.78
C GLU A 65 11.44 -9.93 9.79
N PHE A 66 10.18 -10.05 9.33
CA PHE A 66 9.01 -10.05 10.20
C PHE A 66 8.47 -11.47 10.45
N THR A 67 8.06 -11.72 11.70
CA THR A 67 7.56 -13.01 12.17
C THR A 67 6.26 -12.86 12.95
N HIS A 68 5.73 -13.95 13.48
CA HIS A 68 4.58 -13.95 14.39
C HIS A 68 4.80 -13.09 15.65
N GLU A 69 6.06 -12.94 16.09
CA GLU A 69 6.40 -12.19 17.30
C GLU A 69 6.24 -10.69 17.13
N ASP A 70 6.21 -10.21 15.88
CA ASP A 70 6.11 -8.78 15.56
C ASP A 70 4.70 -8.19 15.64
N ARG A 71 3.71 -8.95 16.14
CA ARG A 71 2.30 -8.55 16.20
C ARG A 71 1.72 -8.18 14.83
N LEU A 72 2.30 -8.74 13.79
CA LEU A 72 1.87 -8.54 12.40
C LEU A 72 0.49 -9.16 12.18
N LYS A 73 -0.45 -8.39 11.61
CA LYS A 73 -1.83 -8.81 11.36
C LYS A 73 -2.30 -8.60 9.93
N MET A 74 -1.60 -7.76 9.18
CA MET A 74 -2.00 -7.42 7.82
C MET A 74 -0.80 -7.09 6.96
N ILE A 75 -0.83 -7.50 5.69
CA ILE A 75 0.06 -7.03 4.63
C ILE A 75 -0.80 -6.52 3.48
N SER A 76 -0.53 -5.30 3.00
CA SER A 76 -1.12 -4.78 1.76
C SER A 76 -0.13 -4.88 0.61
N ILE A 77 -0.59 -5.36 -0.54
CA ILE A 77 0.18 -5.34 -1.78
C ILE A 77 -0.03 -3.98 -2.45
N MET A 78 1.04 -3.21 -2.62
CA MET A 78 1.02 -1.90 -3.27
C MET A 78 1.83 -1.91 -4.55
N ASP A 79 1.32 -1.23 -5.56
CA ASP A 79 2.02 -0.94 -6.80
C ASP A 79 1.77 0.53 -7.18
N HIS A 80 2.75 1.38 -6.94
CA HIS A 80 2.70 2.81 -7.23
C HIS A 80 3.39 3.18 -8.56
N THR A 81 3.49 2.24 -9.49
CA THR A 81 4.04 2.51 -10.83
C THR A 81 3.16 3.51 -11.59
N PRO A 82 3.75 4.51 -12.28
CA PRO A 82 3.01 5.46 -13.10
C PRO A 82 2.18 4.79 -14.21
N GLY A 83 1.01 5.35 -14.50
CA GLY A 83 0.12 4.89 -15.55
C GLY A 83 -0.92 3.86 -15.11
N GLN A 84 -0.98 3.52 -13.82
CA GLN A 84 -1.96 2.57 -13.28
C GLN A 84 -2.42 2.93 -11.87
N ARG A 85 -3.47 2.26 -11.40
CA ARG A 85 -4.00 2.34 -10.01
C ARG A 85 -4.15 3.81 -9.57
N GLN A 86 -3.61 4.19 -8.41
CA GLN A 86 -3.65 5.56 -7.90
C GLN A 86 -3.13 6.59 -8.91
N PHE A 87 -2.09 6.23 -9.65
CA PHE A 87 -1.37 7.11 -10.57
C PHE A 87 -1.68 6.85 -12.05
N ARG A 88 -2.92 6.39 -12.35
CA ARG A 88 -3.39 6.19 -13.73
C ARG A 88 -3.35 7.45 -14.59
N ASP A 89 -3.47 8.64 -13.98
CA ASP A 89 -3.27 9.94 -14.62
C ASP A 89 -1.82 10.39 -14.36
N GLU A 90 -0.95 10.10 -15.32
CA GLU A 90 0.48 10.48 -15.23
C GLU A 90 0.65 12.01 -15.14
N GLY A 91 -0.26 12.80 -15.73
CA GLY A 91 -0.19 14.27 -15.66
C GLY A 91 -0.35 14.80 -14.23
N LYS A 92 -1.27 14.23 -13.44
CA LYS A 92 -1.42 14.56 -12.03
C LYS A 92 -0.23 14.12 -11.18
N LEU A 93 0.38 13.00 -11.53
CA LEU A 93 1.59 12.54 -10.85
C LEU A 93 2.77 13.46 -11.16
N VAL A 94 2.92 13.91 -12.39
CA VAL A 94 3.93 14.92 -12.77
C VAL A 94 3.75 16.20 -11.96
N GLU A 95 2.53 16.75 -11.90
CA GLU A 95 2.22 17.93 -11.08
C GLU A 95 2.56 17.71 -9.59
N TYR A 96 2.20 16.56 -9.05
CA TYR A 96 2.51 16.21 -7.66
C TYR A 96 4.03 16.15 -7.39
N LEU A 97 4.82 15.51 -8.27
CA LEU A 97 6.27 15.37 -8.10
C LEU A 97 6.99 16.70 -8.28
N SER A 98 6.58 17.51 -9.27
CA SER A 98 7.13 18.84 -9.49
C SER A 98 6.93 19.75 -8.27
N ASN A 99 5.74 19.71 -7.68
CA ASN A 99 5.40 20.54 -6.52
C ASN A 99 6.03 20.08 -5.21
N LYS A 100 6.11 18.77 -5.00
CA LYS A 100 6.58 18.20 -3.72
C LYS A 100 8.08 18.01 -3.66
N ASN A 101 8.68 17.51 -4.76
CA ASN A 101 10.08 17.11 -4.79
C ASN A 101 10.97 18.06 -5.60
N SER A 102 10.40 19.12 -6.16
CA SER A 102 11.11 20.09 -7.03
C SER A 102 11.86 19.44 -8.22
N MET A 103 11.34 18.29 -8.71
CA MET A 103 11.93 17.57 -9.84
C MET A 103 11.61 18.28 -11.15
N ASN A 104 12.58 18.33 -12.05
CA ASN A 104 12.35 18.80 -13.41
C ASN A 104 11.80 17.68 -14.32
N ASP A 105 11.36 18.03 -15.54
CA ASP A 105 10.70 17.09 -16.46
C ASP A 105 11.59 15.89 -16.84
N GLN A 106 12.89 16.09 -16.98
CA GLN A 106 13.84 15.02 -17.29
C GLN A 106 13.98 14.06 -16.11
N GLU A 107 14.13 14.57 -14.89
CA GLU A 107 14.21 13.78 -13.66
C GLU A 107 12.94 12.95 -13.43
N ILE A 108 11.78 13.53 -13.74
CA ILE A 108 10.48 12.83 -13.67
C ILE A 108 10.43 11.68 -14.70
N ALA A 109 10.85 11.95 -15.94
CA ALA A 109 10.87 10.92 -16.98
C ALA A 109 11.80 9.76 -16.64
N GLU A 110 13.01 10.05 -16.15
CA GLU A 110 13.96 9.05 -15.68
C GLU A 110 13.40 8.25 -14.48
N HIS A 111 12.76 8.93 -13.55
CA HIS A 111 12.09 8.31 -12.41
C HIS A 111 10.96 7.35 -12.84
N PHE A 112 10.12 7.76 -13.79
CA PHE A 112 9.05 6.91 -14.34
C PHE A 112 9.60 5.69 -15.05
N GLN A 113 10.66 5.85 -15.83
CA GLN A 113 11.31 4.73 -16.51
C GLN A 113 11.88 3.73 -15.52
N MET A 114 12.51 4.22 -14.44
CA MET A 114 13.03 3.37 -13.37
C MET A 114 11.90 2.59 -12.69
N LEU A 115 10.80 3.23 -12.29
CA LEU A 115 9.67 2.55 -11.64
C LEU A 115 9.04 1.49 -12.55
N LYS A 116 8.84 1.78 -13.84
CA LYS A 116 8.33 0.81 -14.83
C LYS A 116 9.28 -0.38 -15.01
N SER A 117 10.59 -0.14 -14.92
CA SER A 117 11.60 -1.22 -14.96
C SER A 117 11.53 -2.10 -13.71
N LEU A 118 11.41 -1.49 -12.52
CA LEU A 118 11.24 -2.24 -11.27
C LEU A 118 9.96 -3.08 -11.29
N GLN A 119 8.86 -2.53 -11.79
CA GLN A 119 7.62 -3.28 -11.97
C GLN A 119 7.82 -4.51 -12.85
N THR A 120 8.41 -4.32 -14.03
CA THR A 120 8.65 -5.41 -14.97
C THR A 120 9.52 -6.52 -14.38
N ASN A 121 10.54 -6.15 -13.62
CA ASN A 121 11.52 -7.10 -13.10
C ASN A 121 11.06 -7.81 -11.81
N PHE A 122 10.32 -7.13 -10.96
CA PHE A 122 10.11 -7.57 -9.58
C PHE A 122 8.65 -7.78 -9.18
N ALA A 123 7.69 -7.06 -9.77
CA ALA A 123 6.32 -7.00 -9.23
C ALA A 123 5.70 -8.40 -9.04
N GLN A 124 5.80 -9.28 -10.03
CA GLN A 124 5.20 -10.61 -9.95
C GLN A 124 5.89 -11.53 -8.92
N ILE A 125 7.22 -11.45 -8.83
CA ILE A 125 8.01 -12.24 -7.87
C ILE A 125 7.68 -11.77 -6.45
N HIS A 126 7.68 -10.47 -6.23
CA HIS A 126 7.37 -9.86 -4.95
C HIS A 126 5.92 -10.12 -4.51
N ARG A 127 4.96 -10.00 -5.42
CA ARG A 127 3.55 -10.32 -5.16
C ARG A 127 3.39 -11.76 -4.68
N ASN A 128 4.00 -12.72 -5.36
CA ASN A 128 3.96 -14.13 -4.97
C ASN A 128 4.60 -14.37 -3.60
N HIS A 129 5.74 -13.73 -3.33
CA HIS A 129 6.42 -13.85 -2.03
C HIS A 129 5.54 -13.30 -0.88
N VAL A 130 4.93 -12.14 -1.06
CA VAL A 130 4.02 -11.54 -0.07
C VAL A 130 2.82 -12.44 0.22
N LYS A 131 2.21 -13.04 -0.81
CA LYS A 131 1.12 -14.03 -0.65
C LYS A 131 1.56 -15.22 0.20
N ILE A 132 2.70 -15.82 -0.13
CA ILE A 132 3.25 -16.96 0.61
C ILE A 132 3.49 -16.56 2.07
N LYS A 133 4.08 -15.39 2.30
CA LYS A 133 4.36 -14.88 3.64
C LYS A 133 3.08 -14.65 4.44
N ALA A 134 2.08 -14.00 3.87
CA ALA A 134 0.79 -13.75 4.53
C ALA A 134 0.11 -15.08 4.92
N ASN A 135 0.09 -16.04 4.01
CA ASN A 135 -0.46 -17.37 4.26
C ASN A 135 0.30 -18.11 5.36
N SER A 136 1.64 -18.11 5.33
CA SER A 136 2.48 -18.79 6.32
C SER A 136 2.29 -18.23 7.73
N LEU A 137 2.01 -16.94 7.84
CA LEU A 137 1.75 -16.25 9.11
C LEU A 137 0.27 -16.23 9.48
N ASN A 138 -0.61 -16.76 8.64
CA ASN A 138 -2.07 -16.73 8.81
C ASN A 138 -2.60 -15.31 9.15
N ILE A 139 -2.19 -14.34 8.35
CA ILE A 139 -2.56 -12.93 8.51
C ILE A 139 -3.33 -12.44 7.28
N LEU A 140 -4.05 -11.32 7.45
CA LEU A 140 -4.85 -10.72 6.41
C LEU A 140 -3.97 -10.20 5.26
N LEU A 141 -4.33 -10.55 4.02
CA LEU A 141 -3.78 -9.97 2.81
C LEU A 141 -4.77 -8.94 2.25
N ALA A 142 -4.27 -7.75 1.95
CA ALA A 142 -5.03 -6.66 1.37
C ALA A 142 -4.47 -6.23 0.01
N SER A 143 -5.33 -5.75 -0.86
CA SER A 143 -4.95 -5.00 -2.06
C SER A 143 -4.93 -3.50 -1.79
N HIS A 144 -4.34 -2.74 -2.70
CA HIS A 144 -4.25 -1.28 -2.58
C HIS A 144 -4.53 -0.61 -3.91
N ASP A 145 -5.40 0.41 -3.90
CA ASP A 145 -5.73 1.27 -5.05
C ASP A 145 -6.27 0.50 -6.29
N ASP A 146 -7.02 -0.58 -6.10
CA ASP A 146 -7.67 -1.30 -7.19
C ASP A 146 -8.55 -0.33 -8.00
N THR A 147 -8.39 -0.36 -9.32
CA THR A 147 -8.99 0.63 -10.23
C THR A 147 -9.94 0.00 -11.23
N THR A 148 -9.62 -1.20 -11.73
CA THR A 148 -10.33 -1.92 -12.77
C THR A 148 -10.87 -3.25 -12.27
N LEU A 149 -11.71 -3.91 -13.09
CA LEU A 149 -12.15 -5.28 -12.83
C LEU A 149 -10.95 -6.23 -12.75
N GLU A 150 -9.99 -6.08 -13.65
CA GLU A 150 -8.80 -6.91 -13.70
C GLU A 150 -7.97 -6.80 -12.41
N ASP A 151 -7.84 -5.59 -11.85
CA ASP A 151 -7.18 -5.39 -10.56
C ASP A 151 -7.89 -6.16 -9.44
N VAL A 152 -9.22 -6.07 -9.38
CA VAL A 152 -10.03 -6.74 -8.36
C VAL A 152 -9.99 -8.26 -8.51
N VAL A 153 -10.07 -8.77 -9.74
CA VAL A 153 -9.95 -10.21 -10.04
C VAL A 153 -8.59 -10.72 -9.58
N CYS A 154 -7.51 -10.03 -9.94
CA CYS A 154 -6.17 -10.39 -9.53
C CYS A 154 -6.02 -10.38 -7.99
N SER A 155 -6.59 -9.38 -7.33
CA SER A 155 -6.59 -9.30 -5.87
C SER A 155 -7.39 -10.44 -5.21
N ALA A 156 -8.53 -10.84 -5.79
CA ALA A 156 -9.30 -11.98 -5.33
C ALA A 156 -8.55 -13.30 -5.49
N GLU A 157 -7.90 -13.52 -6.65
CA GLU A 157 -7.06 -14.70 -6.92
C GLU A 157 -5.85 -14.79 -6.00
N ASP A 158 -5.33 -13.66 -5.55
CA ASP A 158 -4.26 -13.59 -4.55
C ASP A 158 -4.74 -13.94 -3.14
N GLY A 159 -6.06 -13.99 -2.92
CA GLY A 159 -6.65 -14.23 -1.61
C GLY A 159 -6.80 -12.98 -0.76
N CYS A 160 -6.78 -11.79 -1.37
CA CYS A 160 -7.09 -10.55 -0.67
C CYS A 160 -8.54 -10.55 -0.18
N THR A 161 -8.74 -10.22 1.08
CA THR A 161 -10.07 -10.11 1.71
C THR A 161 -10.43 -8.67 2.06
N LEU A 162 -9.48 -7.75 1.88
CA LEU A 162 -9.64 -6.32 2.10
C LEU A 162 -9.03 -5.56 0.92
N ALA A 163 -9.73 -4.55 0.41
CA ALA A 163 -9.23 -3.59 -0.58
C ALA A 163 -9.07 -2.22 0.09
N GLU A 164 -7.85 -1.72 0.11
CA GLU A 164 -7.55 -0.37 0.59
C GLU A 164 -7.72 0.62 -0.57
N PHE A 165 -8.60 1.58 -0.40
CA PHE A 165 -8.77 2.74 -1.28
C PHE A 165 -9.07 2.40 -2.74
N PRO A 166 -10.06 1.55 -3.09
CA PRO A 166 -10.44 1.39 -4.48
C PRO A 166 -10.68 2.76 -5.12
N THR A 167 -10.09 2.98 -6.30
CA THR A 167 -9.98 4.33 -6.85
C THR A 167 -11.19 4.76 -7.68
N THR A 168 -12.07 3.80 -8.01
CA THR A 168 -13.28 4.01 -8.81
C THR A 168 -14.50 3.40 -8.14
N LEU A 169 -15.69 3.92 -8.50
CA LEU A 169 -16.95 3.29 -8.07
C LEU A 169 -17.10 1.87 -8.63
N GLU A 170 -16.59 1.66 -9.84
CA GLU A 170 -16.65 0.36 -10.51
C GLU A 170 -15.81 -0.68 -9.77
N ALA A 171 -14.54 -0.35 -9.46
CA ALA A 171 -13.69 -1.23 -8.65
C ALA A 171 -14.31 -1.54 -7.28
N ALA A 172 -14.92 -0.55 -6.61
CA ALA A 172 -15.60 -0.77 -5.34
C ALA A 172 -16.79 -1.73 -5.46
N LYS A 173 -17.56 -1.65 -6.55
CA LYS A 173 -18.65 -2.61 -6.83
C LYS A 173 -18.11 -4.01 -7.05
N PHE A 174 -17.08 -4.17 -7.84
CA PHE A 174 -16.42 -5.47 -8.06
C PHE A 174 -15.86 -6.05 -6.76
N CYS A 175 -15.21 -5.24 -5.91
CA CYS A 175 -14.78 -5.70 -4.59
C CYS A 175 -15.93 -6.37 -3.82
N ARG A 176 -17.14 -5.78 -3.81
CA ARG A 176 -18.32 -6.38 -3.15
C ARG A 176 -18.76 -7.69 -3.81
N GLU A 177 -18.79 -7.76 -5.15
CA GLU A 177 -19.13 -8.96 -5.90
C GLU A 177 -18.17 -10.12 -5.58
N TYR A 178 -16.87 -9.82 -5.44
CA TYR A 178 -15.83 -10.76 -5.06
C TYR A 178 -15.69 -10.96 -3.54
N ARG A 179 -16.60 -10.37 -2.73
CA ARG A 179 -16.62 -10.46 -1.26
C ARG A 179 -15.34 -9.92 -0.60
N ILE A 180 -14.71 -8.94 -1.23
CA ILE A 180 -13.58 -8.20 -0.68
C ILE A 180 -14.14 -6.99 0.07
N SER A 181 -13.83 -6.86 1.35
CA SER A 181 -14.21 -5.70 2.16
C SER A 181 -13.45 -4.45 1.71
N ILE A 182 -14.05 -3.27 1.89
CA ILE A 182 -13.43 -2.01 1.45
C ILE A 182 -13.05 -1.17 2.66
N MET A 183 -11.83 -0.66 2.65
CA MET A 183 -11.34 0.33 3.62
C MET A 183 -11.06 1.66 2.93
N MET A 184 -11.62 2.74 3.50
CA MET A 184 -11.45 4.10 2.97
C MET A 184 -10.88 5.05 4.04
N GLY A 185 -10.18 6.09 3.58
CA GLY A 185 -9.55 7.07 4.46
C GLY A 185 -10.55 8.08 5.04
N THR A 186 -10.61 8.21 6.36
CA THR A 186 -11.41 9.23 7.05
C THR A 186 -11.15 10.66 6.57
N PRO A 187 -9.91 11.09 6.24
CA PRO A 187 -9.69 12.43 5.69
C PRO A 187 -10.46 12.70 4.40
N ASN A 188 -10.63 11.70 3.53
CA ASN A 188 -11.40 11.82 2.30
C ASN A 188 -12.92 11.90 2.57
N LEU A 189 -13.38 11.25 3.63
CA LEU A 189 -14.77 11.38 4.07
C LEU A 189 -15.07 12.79 4.58
N VAL A 190 -14.21 13.34 5.45
CA VAL A 190 -14.37 14.66 6.04
C VAL A 190 -14.27 15.77 4.99
N ARG A 191 -13.27 15.69 4.11
CA ARG A 191 -13.07 16.68 3.03
C ARG A 191 -14.10 16.55 1.91
N GLY A 192 -14.67 15.36 1.72
CA GLY A 192 -15.62 15.05 0.65
C GLY A 192 -14.99 14.87 -0.74
N VAL A 193 -13.67 14.95 -0.83
CA VAL A 193 -12.89 14.79 -2.08
C VAL A 193 -11.59 14.01 -1.82
N SER A 194 -11.11 13.33 -2.87
CA SER A 194 -9.77 12.73 -2.90
C SER A 194 -8.76 13.71 -3.48
N HIS A 195 -7.54 13.78 -2.92
CA HIS A 195 -6.48 14.62 -3.50
C HIS A 195 -5.86 14.03 -4.76
N SER A 196 -6.07 12.75 -5.04
CA SER A 196 -5.58 12.10 -6.26
C SER A 196 -6.60 12.12 -7.40
N GLY A 197 -7.77 12.78 -7.20
CA GLY A 197 -8.87 12.75 -8.17
C GLY A 197 -9.59 11.39 -8.26
N ASN A 198 -9.33 10.48 -7.34
CA ASN A 198 -10.01 9.20 -7.22
C ASN A 198 -11.36 9.36 -6.51
N ILE A 199 -12.20 8.33 -6.51
CA ILE A 199 -13.49 8.39 -5.83
C ILE A 199 -13.33 8.71 -4.34
N SER A 200 -14.18 9.57 -3.81
CA SER A 200 -14.12 9.90 -2.40
C SER A 200 -14.84 8.87 -1.53
N ALA A 201 -14.37 8.69 -0.29
CA ALA A 201 -15.06 7.87 0.70
C ALA A 201 -16.51 8.32 0.93
N ARG A 202 -16.78 9.63 0.82
CA ARG A 202 -18.13 10.20 0.94
C ARG A 202 -19.04 9.73 -0.18
N GLU A 203 -18.54 9.75 -1.41
CA GLU A 203 -19.30 9.30 -2.58
C GLU A 203 -19.61 7.81 -2.50
N LEU A 204 -18.62 6.98 -2.14
CA LEU A 204 -18.85 5.54 -1.95
C LEU A 204 -19.89 5.28 -0.86
N ALA A 205 -19.79 5.92 0.29
CA ALA A 205 -20.76 5.77 1.38
C ALA A 205 -22.16 6.20 1.00
N SER A 206 -22.32 7.17 0.08
CA SER A 206 -23.65 7.61 -0.39
C SER A 206 -24.29 6.67 -1.40
N LYS A 207 -23.49 5.83 -2.05
CA LYS A 207 -23.96 4.89 -3.10
C LYS A 207 -24.11 3.45 -2.60
N GLY A 208 -23.87 3.20 -1.29
CA GLY A 208 -24.01 1.89 -0.66
C GLY A 208 -22.92 0.92 -0.98
#